data_6c70abb04da4362a18671d39da960a71
#
_entry.id   6c70abb04da4362a18671d39da960a71
#
_cell.length_a   1.000
_cell.length_b   1.000
_cell.length_c   1.000
_cell.angle_alpha   90.00
_cell.angle_beta   90.00
_cell.angle_gamma   90.00
#
_symmetry.space_group_name_H-M   'P 1'
#
loop_
_entity.id
_entity.type
_entity.pdbx_description
1 polymer ?
#
loop_
_entity_poly.entity_id
_entity_poly.type
_entity_poly.pdbx_seq_one_letter_code
_entity_poly.pdbx_strand_id
1 'polypeptide(L)'
;MIQQVSMEIMEFVETQILPKYTEFGESHGLRHVNRVIKNSLELARITGADINMVYVVAAYHDLGMSGPRAIHHITSGKILMADARLKRWFSQDQIKIMKEAVEDHRASSSRQPRSIYGKIVAEADRDIDTHEIFLRAILYAKENNPGKNKEQIWELFAHHMDEKYSVHGYIKLWIPNSPNEKELKMLRDIIEDKAVLRQEFDKIYESIL
;
A
#
# COMPACT_ATOMS: atom_id res chain seq x y z
N MET A 1 0.34 22.34 -17.52
CA MET A 1 0.40 22.87 -16.12
C MET A 1 0.48 21.67 -15.18
N ILE A 2 1.41 21.70 -14.22
CA ILE A 2 1.50 20.65 -13.20
C ILE A 2 0.28 20.83 -12.28
N GLN A 3 -0.59 19.83 -12.22
CA GLN A 3 -1.72 19.86 -11.28
C GLN A 3 -1.18 19.83 -9.84
N GLN A 4 -1.65 20.74 -9.02
CA GLN A 4 -1.35 20.80 -7.58
C GLN A 4 -2.63 20.59 -6.79
N VAL A 5 -2.50 19.97 -5.61
CA VAL A 5 -3.62 19.84 -4.67
C VAL A 5 -4.05 21.23 -4.19
N SER A 6 -5.35 21.46 -4.08
CA SER A 6 -5.90 22.71 -3.53
C SER A 6 -5.40 22.92 -2.10
N MET A 7 -4.98 24.16 -1.78
CA MET A 7 -4.49 24.51 -0.44
C MET A 7 -5.55 24.25 0.65
N GLU A 8 -6.81 24.53 0.37
CA GLU A 8 -7.91 24.28 1.33
C GLU A 8 -8.08 22.78 1.64
N ILE A 9 -7.92 21.91 0.63
CA ILE A 9 -8.00 20.46 0.81
C ILE A 9 -6.76 19.97 1.57
N MET A 10 -5.57 20.49 1.27
CA MET A 10 -4.35 20.17 2.01
C MET A 10 -4.47 20.52 3.48
N GLU A 11 -4.86 21.77 3.79
CA GLU A 11 -5.04 22.25 5.16
C GLU A 11 -6.07 21.37 5.92
N PHE A 12 -7.19 21.06 5.27
CA PHE A 12 -8.20 20.18 5.86
C PHE A 12 -7.65 18.79 6.18
N VAL A 13 -6.96 18.19 5.25
CA VAL A 13 -6.41 16.82 5.44
C VAL A 13 -5.32 16.84 6.52
N GLU A 14 -4.39 17.78 6.46
CA GLU A 14 -3.28 17.89 7.41
C GLU A 14 -3.74 18.16 8.84
N THR A 15 -4.79 18.97 9.01
CA THR A 15 -5.29 19.34 10.35
C THR A 15 -6.36 18.42 10.90
N GLN A 16 -7.18 17.77 10.05
CA GLN A 16 -8.36 17.03 10.49
C GLN A 16 -8.29 15.52 10.25
N ILE A 17 -7.41 15.06 9.36
CA ILE A 17 -7.36 13.66 8.95
C ILE A 17 -6.06 13.00 9.40
N LEU A 18 -4.91 13.57 9.02
CA LEU A 18 -3.60 12.99 9.34
C LEU A 18 -3.35 12.83 10.85
N PRO A 19 -3.80 13.72 11.76
CA PRO A 19 -3.60 13.51 13.18
C PRO A 19 -4.21 12.21 13.74
N LYS A 20 -5.23 11.64 13.08
CA LYS A 20 -5.83 10.36 13.49
C LYS A 20 -4.88 9.17 13.34
N TYR A 21 -3.90 9.28 12.47
CA TYR A 21 -2.90 8.24 12.23
C TYR A 21 -1.86 8.12 13.35
N THR A 22 -1.79 9.07 14.28
CA THR A 22 -0.92 8.97 15.46
C THR A 22 -1.33 7.85 16.43
N GLU A 23 -2.58 7.41 16.35
CA GLU A 23 -3.11 6.31 17.16
C GLU A 23 -2.84 4.93 16.56
N PHE A 24 -2.39 4.87 15.30
CA PHE A 24 -2.10 3.60 14.63
C PHE A 24 -0.62 3.24 14.81
N GLY A 25 -0.32 1.94 14.97
CA GLY A 25 1.05 1.47 15.10
C GLY A 25 1.94 1.82 13.89
N GLU A 26 3.24 1.62 14.00
CA GLU A 26 4.25 2.06 13.01
C GLU A 26 3.91 1.64 11.55
N SER A 27 3.34 0.46 11.37
CA SER A 27 3.01 -0.08 10.05
C SER A 27 1.89 0.65 9.32
N HIS A 28 1.01 1.38 10.03
CA HIS A 28 -0.14 2.10 9.49
C HIS A 28 -0.22 3.56 9.99
N GLY A 29 0.83 4.06 10.64
CA GLY A 29 0.88 5.40 11.23
C GLY A 29 1.21 6.51 10.22
N LEU A 30 1.56 7.69 10.72
CA LEU A 30 1.82 8.89 9.92
C LEU A 30 2.88 8.69 8.83
N ARG A 31 3.94 7.94 9.11
CA ARG A 31 4.99 7.66 8.12
C ARG A 31 4.42 6.90 6.91
N HIS A 32 3.57 5.90 7.17
CA HIS A 32 2.93 5.11 6.14
C HIS A 32 2.00 5.96 5.28
N VAL A 33 1.02 6.68 5.89
CA VAL A 33 0.05 7.47 5.11
C VAL A 33 0.72 8.56 4.29
N ASN A 34 1.75 9.23 4.82
CA ASN A 34 2.51 10.24 4.07
C ASN A 34 3.22 9.65 2.84
N ARG A 35 3.77 8.43 2.96
CA ARG A 35 4.35 7.70 1.82
C ARG A 35 3.26 7.35 0.79
N VAL A 36 2.12 6.83 1.22
CA VAL A 36 1.00 6.50 0.32
C VAL A 36 0.50 7.75 -0.40
N ILE A 37 0.37 8.88 0.29
CA ILE A 37 0.02 10.17 -0.33
C ILE A 37 1.04 10.55 -1.40
N LYS A 38 2.33 10.55 -1.07
CA LYS A 38 3.40 10.90 -2.02
C LYS A 38 3.35 10.03 -3.27
N ASN A 39 3.30 8.71 -3.10
CA ASN A 39 3.26 7.75 -4.20
C ASN A 39 1.97 7.91 -5.03
N SER A 40 0.82 8.13 -4.37
CA SER A 40 -0.46 8.35 -5.07
C SER A 40 -0.43 9.62 -5.93
N LEU A 41 0.16 10.71 -5.45
CA LEU A 41 0.30 11.95 -6.22
C LEU A 41 1.24 11.79 -7.42
N GLU A 42 2.29 10.98 -7.30
CA GLU A 42 3.16 10.64 -8.42
C GLU A 42 2.40 9.83 -9.49
N LEU A 43 1.65 8.81 -9.10
CA LEU A 43 0.81 8.02 -9.99
C LEU A 43 -0.33 8.86 -10.62
N ALA A 44 -0.89 9.83 -9.88
CA ALA A 44 -1.88 10.75 -10.42
C ALA A 44 -1.32 11.59 -11.59
N ARG A 45 -0.06 12.03 -11.49
CA ARG A 45 0.59 12.79 -12.59
C ARG A 45 0.81 11.92 -13.83
N ILE A 46 1.13 10.64 -13.67
CA ILE A 46 1.30 9.69 -14.78
C ILE A 46 -0.05 9.42 -15.46
N THR A 47 -1.11 9.28 -14.69
CA THR A 47 -2.43 8.87 -15.18
C THR A 47 -3.35 10.02 -15.60
N GLY A 48 -3.03 11.28 -15.22
CA GLY A 48 -3.91 12.43 -15.41
C GLY A 48 -5.17 12.42 -14.53
N ALA A 49 -5.22 11.61 -13.48
CA ALA A 49 -6.33 11.58 -12.54
C ALA A 49 -6.44 12.89 -11.74
N ASP A 50 -7.66 13.24 -11.28
CA ASP A 50 -7.89 14.42 -10.45
C ASP A 50 -7.07 14.30 -9.15
N ILE A 51 -6.10 15.20 -9.01
CA ILE A 51 -5.10 15.16 -7.94
C ILE A 51 -5.71 15.43 -6.56
N ASN A 52 -6.82 16.18 -6.47
CA ASN A 52 -7.53 16.44 -5.22
C ASN A 52 -8.25 15.19 -4.74
N MET A 53 -8.92 14.47 -5.64
CA MET A 53 -9.56 13.21 -5.32
C MET A 53 -8.52 12.16 -4.90
N VAL A 54 -7.40 12.05 -5.63
CA VAL A 54 -6.32 11.12 -5.30
C VAL A 54 -5.74 11.41 -3.92
N TYR A 55 -5.48 12.68 -3.60
CA TYR A 55 -4.96 13.10 -2.30
C TYR A 55 -5.87 12.69 -1.14
N VAL A 56 -7.18 12.97 -1.28
CA VAL A 56 -8.17 12.60 -0.27
C VAL A 56 -8.31 11.09 -0.13
N VAL A 57 -8.37 10.33 -1.23
CA VAL A 57 -8.42 8.87 -1.20
C VAL A 57 -7.22 8.29 -0.45
N ALA A 58 -6.00 8.77 -0.76
CA ALA A 58 -4.79 8.33 -0.08
C ALA A 58 -4.79 8.68 1.42
N ALA A 59 -5.31 9.87 1.80
CA ALA A 59 -5.38 10.28 3.19
C ALA A 59 -6.42 9.48 4.02
N TYR A 60 -7.46 8.93 3.39
CA TYR A 60 -8.52 8.20 4.09
C TYR A 60 -8.35 6.68 4.06
N HIS A 61 -7.42 6.13 3.26
CA HIS A 61 -7.41 4.70 2.94
C HIS A 61 -7.39 3.78 4.16
N ASP A 62 -6.68 4.15 5.21
CA ASP A 62 -6.45 3.32 6.41
C ASP A 62 -7.15 3.83 7.68
N LEU A 63 -8.01 4.86 7.62
CA LEU A 63 -8.71 5.36 8.81
C LEU A 63 -9.55 4.30 9.53
N GLY A 64 -9.95 3.25 8.83
CA GLY A 64 -10.66 2.11 9.39
C GLY A 64 -9.81 1.19 10.27
N MET A 65 -8.50 1.43 10.37
CA MET A 65 -7.61 0.70 11.28
C MET A 65 -7.92 0.95 12.76
N SER A 66 -8.74 1.95 13.07
CA SER A 66 -9.36 2.10 14.41
C SER A 66 -10.30 0.97 14.79
N GLY A 67 -10.68 0.10 13.85
CA GLY A 67 -11.56 -1.05 14.03
C GLY A 67 -10.91 -2.38 13.60
N PRO A 68 -11.71 -3.43 13.35
CA PRO A 68 -11.17 -4.74 12.97
C PRO A 68 -10.37 -4.69 11.66
N ARG A 69 -9.11 -5.12 11.71
CA ARG A 69 -8.18 -5.12 10.57
C ARG A 69 -8.71 -5.85 9.33
N ALA A 70 -9.48 -6.93 9.52
CA ALA A 70 -10.00 -7.71 8.40
C ALA A 70 -10.89 -6.91 7.44
N ILE A 71 -11.58 -5.89 7.94
CA ILE A 71 -12.54 -5.05 7.22
C ILE A 71 -12.16 -3.57 7.21
N HIS A 72 -10.91 -3.21 7.57
CA HIS A 72 -10.49 -1.81 7.67
C HIS A 72 -10.79 -1.00 6.39
N HIS A 73 -10.57 -1.57 5.22
CA HIS A 73 -10.84 -0.93 3.92
C HIS A 73 -12.33 -0.54 3.75
N ILE A 74 -13.25 -1.41 4.18
CA ILE A 74 -14.71 -1.11 4.18
C ILE A 74 -15.03 -0.01 5.18
N THR A 75 -14.44 -0.10 6.39
CA THR A 75 -14.63 0.91 7.44
C THR A 75 -14.08 2.26 7.00
N SER A 76 -12.89 2.31 6.39
CA SER A 76 -12.30 3.52 5.81
C SER A 76 -13.21 4.16 4.75
N GLY A 77 -13.77 3.35 3.85
CA GLY A 77 -14.72 3.84 2.85
C GLY A 77 -15.99 4.42 3.48
N LYS A 78 -16.51 3.81 4.55
CA LYS A 78 -17.65 4.33 5.29
C LYS A 78 -17.32 5.66 5.99
N ILE A 79 -16.13 5.78 6.58
CA ILE A 79 -15.65 7.02 7.21
C ILE A 79 -15.58 8.15 6.18
N LEU A 80 -15.00 7.90 5.00
CA LEU A 80 -14.94 8.88 3.92
C LEU A 80 -16.35 9.31 3.47
N MET A 81 -17.23 8.34 3.22
CA MET A 81 -18.59 8.62 2.75
C MET A 81 -19.44 9.41 3.76
N ALA A 82 -19.18 9.21 5.05
CA ALA A 82 -19.89 9.90 6.13
C ALA A 82 -19.38 11.31 6.41
N ASP A 83 -18.20 11.68 5.89
CA ASP A 83 -17.61 12.99 6.14
C ASP A 83 -18.28 14.07 5.28
N ALA A 84 -19.30 14.72 5.84
CA ALA A 84 -20.08 15.76 5.17
C ALA A 84 -19.23 16.96 4.72
N ARG A 85 -18.04 17.20 5.31
CA ARG A 85 -17.15 18.32 4.97
C ARG A 85 -16.61 18.20 3.56
N LEU A 86 -16.46 16.97 3.03
CA LEU A 86 -15.99 16.73 1.66
C LEU A 86 -16.93 17.33 0.58
N LYS A 87 -18.21 17.51 0.90
CA LYS A 87 -19.19 18.15 0.00
C LYS A 87 -18.85 19.62 -0.35
N ARG A 88 -17.90 20.23 0.35
CA ARG A 88 -17.39 21.59 0.02
C ARG A 88 -16.62 21.62 -1.29
N TRP A 89 -15.99 20.50 -1.66
CA TRP A 89 -15.07 20.41 -2.80
C TRP A 89 -15.47 19.36 -3.83
N PHE A 90 -16.30 18.39 -3.45
CA PHE A 90 -16.63 17.23 -4.29
C PHE A 90 -18.14 17.01 -4.38
N SER A 91 -18.59 16.63 -5.58
CA SER A 91 -19.95 16.16 -5.80
C SER A 91 -20.20 14.83 -5.11
N GLN A 92 -21.48 14.46 -4.96
CA GLN A 92 -21.87 13.19 -4.36
C GLN A 92 -21.32 11.97 -5.15
N ASP A 93 -21.27 12.08 -6.46
CA ASP A 93 -20.72 11.03 -7.33
C ASP A 93 -19.21 10.90 -7.17
N GLN A 94 -18.47 12.00 -7.05
CA GLN A 94 -17.05 11.96 -6.76
C GLN A 94 -16.76 11.35 -5.39
N ILE A 95 -17.54 11.69 -4.35
CA ILE A 95 -17.41 11.10 -3.01
C ILE A 95 -17.67 9.61 -3.05
N LYS A 96 -18.66 9.15 -3.84
CA LYS A 96 -18.92 7.72 -4.04
C LYS A 96 -17.74 7.01 -4.72
N ILE A 97 -17.17 7.61 -5.76
CA ILE A 97 -15.98 7.06 -6.44
C ILE A 97 -14.80 6.99 -5.48
N MET A 98 -14.56 8.02 -4.67
CA MET A 98 -13.49 8.05 -3.68
C MET A 98 -13.69 6.98 -2.60
N LYS A 99 -14.91 6.82 -2.09
CA LYS A 99 -15.28 5.74 -1.16
C LYS A 99 -14.95 4.37 -1.74
N GLU A 100 -15.35 4.11 -2.96
CA GLU A 100 -15.08 2.86 -3.66
C GLU A 100 -13.57 2.64 -3.89
N ALA A 101 -12.83 3.69 -4.19
CA ALA A 101 -11.38 3.63 -4.33
C ALA A 101 -10.69 3.26 -3.00
N VAL A 102 -11.12 3.85 -1.89
CA VAL A 102 -10.64 3.48 -0.55
C VAL A 102 -10.91 2.01 -0.25
N GLU A 103 -12.07 1.49 -0.60
CA GLU A 103 -12.37 0.06 -0.39
C GLU A 103 -11.54 -0.88 -1.27
N ASP A 104 -11.05 -0.40 -2.41
CA ASP A 104 -10.31 -1.21 -3.39
C ASP A 104 -8.81 -1.35 -3.08
N HIS A 105 -8.26 -0.61 -2.07
CA HIS A 105 -6.81 -0.59 -1.84
C HIS A 105 -6.23 -1.92 -1.33
N ARG A 106 -7.06 -2.79 -0.75
CA ARG A 106 -6.60 -4.02 -0.11
C ARG A 106 -5.85 -4.95 -1.08
N ALA A 107 -4.59 -5.26 -0.78
CA ALA A 107 -3.70 -6.06 -1.63
C ALA A 107 -4.21 -7.49 -1.89
N SER A 108 -4.86 -8.11 -0.90
CA SER A 108 -5.42 -9.47 -1.01
C SER A 108 -6.81 -9.53 -1.66
N SER A 109 -7.30 -8.41 -2.22
CA SER A 109 -8.55 -8.43 -2.99
C SER A 109 -8.38 -9.21 -4.29
N SER A 110 -9.28 -10.15 -4.56
CA SER A 110 -9.32 -10.88 -5.83
C SER A 110 -9.88 -10.06 -6.99
N ARG A 111 -10.53 -8.92 -6.69
CA ARG A 111 -11.18 -8.06 -7.67
C ARG A 111 -10.27 -6.93 -8.11
N GLN A 112 -10.34 -6.61 -9.41
CA GLN A 112 -9.70 -5.40 -9.94
C GLN A 112 -10.34 -4.15 -9.30
N PRO A 113 -9.54 -3.14 -8.94
CA PRO A 113 -10.08 -1.86 -8.49
C PRO A 113 -11.04 -1.25 -9.51
N ARG A 114 -12.17 -0.72 -9.02
CA ARG A 114 -13.32 -0.25 -9.82
C ARG A 114 -13.03 1.01 -10.64
N SER A 115 -12.07 1.82 -10.20
CA SER A 115 -11.74 3.10 -10.84
C SER A 115 -10.24 3.32 -10.92
N ILE A 116 -9.82 4.34 -11.67
CA ILE A 116 -8.42 4.78 -11.70
C ILE A 116 -7.92 5.19 -10.31
N TYR A 117 -8.78 5.78 -9.48
CA TYR A 117 -8.46 6.18 -8.11
C TYR A 117 -8.17 4.97 -7.21
N GLY A 118 -8.98 3.90 -7.33
CA GLY A 118 -8.75 2.64 -6.66
C GLY A 118 -7.45 1.97 -7.11
N LYS A 119 -7.13 1.99 -8.40
CA LYS A 119 -5.87 1.48 -8.95
C LYS A 119 -4.67 2.23 -8.39
N ILE A 120 -4.74 3.57 -8.34
CA ILE A 120 -3.68 4.43 -7.83
C ILE A 120 -3.42 4.13 -6.36
N VAL A 121 -4.45 4.17 -5.49
CA VAL A 121 -4.23 3.96 -4.05
C VAL A 121 -3.80 2.52 -3.74
N ALA A 122 -4.39 1.52 -4.42
CA ALA A 122 -3.99 0.13 -4.27
C ALA A 122 -2.53 -0.11 -4.64
N GLU A 123 -2.00 0.58 -5.63
CA GLU A 123 -0.61 0.48 -6.03
C GLU A 123 0.32 1.32 -5.15
N ALA A 124 -0.10 2.55 -4.78
CA ALA A 124 0.66 3.44 -3.92
C ALA A 124 0.87 2.90 -2.50
N ASP A 125 -0.09 2.11 -2.00
CA ASP A 125 -0.01 1.41 -0.72
C ASP A 125 1.01 0.26 -0.72
N ARG A 126 1.38 -0.24 -1.90
CA ARG A 126 2.40 -1.28 -2.06
C ARG A 126 3.79 -0.65 -2.08
N ASP A 127 4.57 -0.99 -1.08
CA ASP A 127 5.98 -0.64 -1.01
C ASP A 127 6.78 -1.79 -1.62
N ILE A 128 7.25 -1.60 -2.85
CA ILE A 128 8.05 -2.59 -3.58
C ILE A 128 9.53 -2.21 -3.43
N ASP A 129 10.02 -2.29 -2.20
CA ASP A 129 11.44 -2.27 -1.90
C ASP A 129 11.89 -3.69 -1.58
N THR A 130 12.76 -4.27 -2.43
CA THR A 130 13.18 -5.67 -2.32
C THR A 130 13.84 -5.97 -0.99
N HIS A 131 14.72 -5.09 -0.49
CA HIS A 131 15.41 -5.29 0.77
C HIS A 131 14.43 -5.28 1.96
N GLU A 132 13.55 -4.28 2.00
CA GLU A 132 12.53 -4.14 3.04
C GLU A 132 11.50 -5.28 3.01
N ILE A 133 11.12 -5.77 1.82
CA ILE A 133 10.24 -6.92 1.66
C ILE A 133 10.89 -8.16 2.26
N PHE A 134 12.14 -8.42 1.92
CA PHE A 134 12.87 -9.60 2.41
C PHE A 134 13.09 -9.52 3.92
N LEU A 135 13.57 -8.38 4.42
CA LEU A 135 13.79 -8.16 5.84
C LEU A 135 12.51 -8.40 6.66
N ARG A 136 11.40 -7.78 6.27
CA ARG A 136 10.12 -7.95 6.97
C ARG A 136 9.60 -9.38 6.92
N ALA A 137 9.77 -10.07 5.79
CA ALA A 137 9.34 -11.46 5.67
C ALA A 137 10.17 -12.40 6.56
N ILE A 138 11.49 -12.19 6.63
CA ILE A 138 12.39 -12.97 7.49
C ILE A 138 12.08 -12.72 8.98
N LEU A 139 11.95 -11.45 9.38
CA LEU A 139 11.60 -11.08 10.76
C LEU A 139 10.26 -11.69 11.17
N TYR A 140 9.24 -11.54 10.32
CA TYR A 140 7.93 -12.16 10.58
C TYR A 140 8.00 -13.67 10.73
N ALA A 141 8.75 -14.34 9.85
CA ALA A 141 8.92 -15.81 9.94
C ALA A 141 9.61 -16.23 11.23
N LYS A 142 10.65 -15.50 11.68
CA LYS A 142 11.36 -15.75 12.95
C LYS A 142 10.45 -15.51 14.16
N GLU A 143 9.77 -14.38 14.22
CA GLU A 143 8.91 -13.99 15.34
C GLU A 143 7.73 -14.94 15.54
N ASN A 144 7.12 -15.40 14.45
CA ASN A 144 5.95 -16.29 14.53
C ASN A 144 6.30 -17.78 14.58
N ASN A 145 7.59 -18.13 14.50
CA ASN A 145 8.05 -19.52 14.57
C ASN A 145 9.30 -19.64 15.45
N PRO A 146 9.18 -19.32 16.75
CA PRO A 146 10.30 -19.43 17.68
C PRO A 146 10.78 -20.88 17.76
N GLY A 147 12.07 -21.10 17.60
CA GLY A 147 12.68 -22.43 17.63
C GLY A 147 12.92 -23.08 16.26
N LYS A 148 12.45 -22.49 15.17
CA LYS A 148 12.85 -22.93 13.83
C LYS A 148 14.30 -22.51 13.52
N ASN A 149 15.04 -23.43 12.87
CA ASN A 149 16.39 -23.15 12.38
C ASN A 149 16.38 -22.34 11.08
N LYS A 150 17.57 -21.91 10.62
CA LYS A 150 17.74 -21.09 9.41
C LYS A 150 17.07 -21.72 8.17
N GLU A 151 17.23 -23.04 7.98
CA GLU A 151 16.65 -23.71 6.80
C GLU A 151 15.12 -23.71 6.83
N GLN A 152 14.53 -23.94 7.99
CA GLN A 152 13.07 -23.89 8.14
C GLN A 152 12.51 -22.47 7.98
N ILE A 153 13.27 -21.43 8.37
CA ILE A 153 12.89 -20.03 8.09
C ILE A 153 13.04 -19.72 6.60
N TRP A 154 14.07 -20.24 5.94
CA TRP A 154 14.24 -20.15 4.49
C TRP A 154 13.04 -20.71 3.73
N GLU A 155 12.56 -21.92 4.08
CA GLU A 155 11.40 -22.53 3.44
C GLU A 155 10.15 -21.65 3.55
N LEU A 156 9.90 -21.11 4.74
CA LEU A 156 8.76 -20.18 4.96
C LEU A 156 8.90 -18.90 4.16
N PHE A 157 10.11 -18.31 4.14
CA PHE A 157 10.41 -17.12 3.37
C PHE A 157 10.24 -17.35 1.87
N ALA A 158 10.85 -18.41 1.32
CA ALA A 158 10.78 -18.73 -0.11
C ALA A 158 9.34 -18.98 -0.57
N HIS A 159 8.55 -19.72 0.24
CA HIS A 159 7.14 -19.95 -0.01
C HIS A 159 6.34 -18.63 -0.01
N HIS A 160 6.57 -17.75 0.97
CA HIS A 160 5.92 -16.44 1.02
C HIS A 160 6.27 -15.55 -0.18
N MET A 161 7.53 -15.56 -0.62
CA MET A 161 7.96 -14.82 -1.81
C MET A 161 7.24 -15.34 -3.06
N ASP A 162 7.17 -16.66 -3.22
CA ASP A 162 6.51 -17.28 -4.37
C ASP A 162 5.00 -16.97 -4.38
N GLU A 163 4.29 -17.21 -3.27
CA GLU A 163 2.86 -16.99 -3.17
C GLU A 163 2.45 -15.54 -3.39
N LYS A 164 3.26 -14.60 -2.95
CA LYS A 164 2.88 -13.19 -2.94
C LYS A 164 3.44 -12.40 -4.11
N TYR A 165 4.71 -12.56 -4.44
CA TYR A 165 5.45 -11.66 -5.33
C TYR A 165 5.90 -12.28 -6.64
N SER A 166 5.89 -13.62 -6.80
CA SER A 166 6.28 -14.26 -8.06
C SER A 166 5.41 -13.82 -9.23
N VAL A 167 5.73 -14.26 -10.45
CA VAL A 167 4.90 -14.02 -11.64
C VAL A 167 3.50 -14.59 -11.51
N HIS A 168 3.30 -15.61 -10.68
CA HIS A 168 2.00 -16.23 -10.36
C HIS A 168 1.41 -15.72 -9.05
N GLY A 169 2.14 -14.87 -8.32
CA GLY A 169 1.75 -14.32 -7.03
C GLY A 169 0.52 -13.39 -7.10
N TYR A 170 -0.08 -13.18 -5.94
CA TYR A 170 -1.30 -12.36 -5.88
C TYR A 170 -1.04 -10.85 -5.96
N ILE A 171 0.20 -10.36 -5.84
CA ILE A 171 0.52 -8.93 -6.01
C ILE A 171 0.38 -8.55 -7.48
N LYS A 172 -0.53 -7.61 -7.74
CA LYS A 172 -0.79 -7.04 -9.07
C LYS A 172 -0.63 -5.54 -9.02
N LEU A 173 0.01 -4.98 -10.03
CA LEU A 173 0.08 -3.56 -10.29
C LEU A 173 -0.95 -3.20 -11.36
N TRP A 174 -1.41 -1.95 -11.32
CA TRP A 174 -2.54 -1.50 -12.13
C TRP A 174 -2.21 -0.31 -13.04
N ILE A 175 -1.07 0.35 -12.81
CA ILE A 175 -0.66 1.55 -13.52
C ILE A 175 0.56 1.20 -14.39
N PRO A 176 0.41 1.13 -15.71
CA PRO A 176 1.54 0.88 -16.62
C PRO A 176 2.62 1.95 -16.49
N ASN A 177 3.88 1.53 -16.59
CA ASN A 177 5.06 2.38 -16.47
C ASN A 177 5.20 3.08 -15.11
N SER A 178 4.60 2.53 -14.07
CA SER A 178 4.78 3.04 -12.71
C SER A 178 6.18 2.70 -12.17
N PRO A 179 6.69 3.47 -11.19
CA PRO A 179 7.94 3.11 -10.51
C PRO A 179 7.91 1.69 -9.92
N ASN A 180 6.77 1.29 -9.35
CA ASN A 180 6.60 -0.04 -8.77
C ASN A 180 6.68 -1.18 -9.80
N GLU A 181 6.34 -0.94 -11.06
CA GLU A 181 6.41 -1.97 -12.10
C GLU A 181 7.86 -2.43 -12.34
N LYS A 182 8.80 -1.48 -12.37
CA LYS A 182 10.22 -1.77 -12.52
C LYS A 182 10.76 -2.53 -11.31
N GLU A 183 10.44 -2.06 -10.10
CA GLU A 183 10.88 -2.68 -8.86
C GLU A 183 10.30 -4.10 -8.71
N LEU A 184 9.01 -4.29 -9.02
CA LEU A 184 8.39 -5.61 -8.99
C LEU A 184 9.00 -6.58 -10.01
N LYS A 185 9.39 -6.09 -11.19
CA LYS A 185 10.08 -6.91 -12.18
C LYS A 185 11.43 -7.39 -11.64
N MET A 186 12.24 -6.48 -11.09
CA MET A 186 13.54 -6.84 -10.49
C MET A 186 13.38 -7.85 -9.34
N LEU A 187 12.38 -7.66 -8.47
CA LEU A 187 12.06 -8.59 -7.41
C LEU A 187 11.68 -9.98 -7.94
N ARG A 188 10.91 -10.05 -9.02
CA ARG A 188 10.52 -11.30 -9.68
C ARG A 188 11.70 -12.02 -10.29
N ASP A 189 12.60 -11.31 -10.95
CA ASP A 189 13.83 -11.88 -11.50
C ASP A 189 14.67 -12.54 -10.39
N ILE A 190 14.75 -11.93 -9.20
CA ILE A 190 15.41 -12.52 -8.02
C ILE A 190 14.67 -13.76 -7.50
N ILE A 191 13.34 -13.74 -7.46
CA ILE A 191 12.53 -14.87 -6.94
C ILE A 191 12.63 -16.09 -7.87
N GLU A 192 12.72 -15.87 -9.18
CA GLU A 192 12.87 -16.94 -10.18
C GLU A 192 14.24 -17.63 -10.08
N ASP A 193 15.31 -16.87 -9.81
CA ASP A 193 16.64 -17.42 -9.57
C ASP A 193 16.79 -17.83 -8.08
N LYS A 194 16.55 -19.12 -7.81
CA LYS A 194 16.60 -19.63 -6.43
C LYS A 194 17.98 -19.49 -5.78
N ALA A 195 19.06 -19.45 -6.54
CA ALA A 195 20.40 -19.26 -6.00
C ALA A 195 20.61 -17.81 -5.56
N VAL A 196 20.16 -16.84 -6.37
CA VAL A 196 20.20 -15.42 -6.04
C VAL A 196 19.27 -15.12 -4.86
N LEU A 197 18.06 -15.66 -4.88
CA LEU A 197 17.10 -15.49 -3.77
C LEU A 197 17.67 -16.02 -2.45
N ARG A 198 18.36 -17.15 -2.49
CA ARG A 198 19.03 -17.74 -1.32
C ARG A 198 20.18 -16.86 -0.82
N GLN A 199 21.00 -16.31 -1.71
CA GLN A 199 22.09 -15.41 -1.33
C GLN A 199 21.55 -14.14 -0.63
N GLU A 200 20.50 -13.53 -1.15
CA GLU A 200 19.89 -12.34 -0.53
C GLU A 200 19.26 -12.68 0.82
N PHE A 201 18.58 -13.82 0.94
CA PHE A 201 18.09 -14.31 2.23
C PHE A 201 19.22 -14.48 3.25
N ASP A 202 20.30 -15.19 2.89
CA ASP A 202 21.42 -15.47 3.78
C ASP A 202 22.08 -14.18 4.27
N LYS A 203 22.32 -13.23 3.38
CA LYS A 203 22.88 -11.92 3.69
C LYS A 203 22.03 -11.13 4.70
N ILE A 204 20.72 -11.07 4.49
CA ILE A 204 19.81 -10.36 5.39
C ILE A 204 19.67 -11.13 6.72
N TYR A 205 19.50 -12.45 6.66
CA TYR A 205 19.37 -13.28 7.84
C TYR A 205 20.58 -13.13 8.79
N GLU A 206 21.80 -13.09 8.25
CA GLU A 206 23.02 -12.89 9.01
C GLU A 206 23.18 -11.49 9.59
N SER A 207 22.62 -10.48 8.95
CA SER A 207 22.66 -9.09 9.43
C SER A 207 21.75 -8.83 10.64
N ILE A 208 20.80 -9.76 10.93
CA ILE A 208 19.83 -9.63 12.03
C ILE A 208 20.06 -10.66 13.16
N LEU A 209 21.20 -11.34 13.16
CA LEU A 209 21.64 -12.22 14.25
C LEU A 209 22.31 -11.40 15.34
#